data_e20aa7b2499e031981924e67e6991302
#
_entry.id   e20aa7b2499e031981924e67e6991302
#
_cell.length_a   1.000
_cell.length_b   1.000
_cell.length_c   1.000
_cell.angle_alpha   90.00
_cell.angle_beta   90.00
_cell.angle_gamma   90.00
#
_symmetry.space_group_name_H-M   'P 1'
#
loop_
_entity.id
_entity.type
_entity.pdbx_description
1 polymer ?
#
loop_
_entity_poly.entity_id
_entity_poly.type
_entity_poly.pdbx_seq_one_letter_code
_entity_poly.pdbx_strand_id
1 'polypeptide(L)'
;MSYLDILHQYWGYPDFRGIQKDIIESIGAGKDTLGLMPTGGGKSITFQVPALAREGICIVITPLIALMKDQVDHLRHQGIPAASIYSGMHRDAIVATLENCIFGRTKLLYISPERIGSDIFQIKLRHMKVSFITVDVAHWISQWGYDFRPSYLLIADIRKLVPHVPVLALTATATPEVVDDIQDRLGFKEKNVFRMSFERKNLAYVVRQTEDKDAEMIHILQSIPQTAIVYCRSRKRTKDVAQMLTRQGISATWYHAGLEPAIKDQRQNDWQNDRIRVIVATNAFGMGIDKPDVRVVIHIDCPSSLEAYFQEAGRAGRDGKKSYAVLLYNGNDNRVLQKRIEDTFPPKEYIQTVYEHLAYFYQIGVGSGDGCTFEFPIDKFCTTFKHFPIRASAALTILQRAGCIDYEQNPDTKARVRFLLNRDDLYRLDALSDKENEVVTALLRNYGGLFSDYGYVDESYIAQEAGLDRNQTYMILVNLSKKRIINFIPRKNTPLVRYRSDRIDGADVILDRSVYEDRKEQFVKRIRSVIDYAQNGRICRSRQLLLYFGEKKSADCGQCDVCLSHTDTDDSAIRKLIRRQLLELLADGKRHHVTEVRRLNSNWDLAGEVMREMVLEEEILMEGSYLLQP
;
A
#
# COMPACT_ATOMS: atom_id res chain seq x y z
N MET A 1 -29.46 -6.48 21.13
CA MET A 1 -28.24 -6.04 21.82
C MET A 1 -27.85 -4.71 21.20
N SER A 2 -27.62 -3.66 21.99
CA SER A 2 -27.18 -2.36 21.45
C SER A 2 -25.75 -2.45 20.96
N TYR A 3 -25.31 -1.51 20.10
CA TYR A 3 -23.91 -1.45 19.65
C TYR A 3 -22.92 -1.30 20.81
N LEU A 4 -23.33 -0.57 21.86
CA LEU A 4 -22.52 -0.36 23.05
C LEU A 4 -22.39 -1.64 23.88
N ASP A 5 -23.48 -2.42 24.03
CA ASP A 5 -23.43 -3.71 24.73
C ASP A 5 -22.43 -4.68 24.03
N ILE A 6 -22.45 -4.71 22.70
CA ILE A 6 -21.52 -5.53 21.90
C ILE A 6 -20.07 -5.07 22.12
N LEU A 7 -19.83 -3.76 22.11
CA LEU A 7 -18.50 -3.19 22.37
C LEU A 7 -17.97 -3.60 23.74
N HIS A 8 -18.82 -3.48 24.78
CA HIS A 8 -18.46 -3.88 26.15
C HIS A 8 -18.18 -5.37 26.23
N GLN A 9 -19.07 -6.20 25.66
CA GLN A 9 -18.98 -7.65 25.76
C GLN A 9 -17.73 -8.24 25.14
N TYR A 10 -17.37 -7.78 23.93
CA TYR A 10 -16.28 -8.40 23.15
C TYR A 10 -14.95 -7.69 23.28
N TRP A 11 -14.93 -6.37 23.50
CA TRP A 11 -13.69 -5.59 23.58
C TRP A 11 -13.44 -4.94 24.96
N GLY A 12 -14.43 -4.91 25.84
CA GLY A 12 -14.29 -4.34 27.18
C GLY A 12 -14.14 -2.81 27.19
N TYR A 13 -14.40 -2.12 26.07
CA TYR A 13 -14.28 -0.68 26.00
C TYR A 13 -15.54 0.00 26.55
N PRO A 14 -15.39 1.07 27.37
CA PRO A 14 -16.53 1.74 28.01
C PRO A 14 -17.37 2.57 27.04
N ASP A 15 -16.81 3.05 25.92
CA ASP A 15 -17.51 3.85 24.93
C ASP A 15 -16.76 3.87 23.59
N PHE A 16 -17.43 4.32 22.54
CA PHE A 16 -16.86 4.55 21.23
C PHE A 16 -15.94 5.78 21.22
N ARG A 17 -14.90 5.76 20.39
CA ARG A 17 -13.94 6.84 20.25
C ARG A 17 -14.22 7.70 19.01
N GLY A 18 -14.23 9.02 19.19
CA GLY A 18 -14.37 9.96 18.08
C GLY A 18 -15.63 9.66 17.23
N ILE A 19 -15.44 9.49 15.94
CA ILE A 19 -16.53 9.28 14.95
C ILE A 19 -16.97 7.81 14.79
N GLN A 20 -16.47 6.89 15.62
CA GLN A 20 -16.82 5.46 15.49
C GLN A 20 -18.32 5.22 15.59
N LYS A 21 -18.99 5.87 16.55
CA LYS A 21 -20.43 5.76 16.75
C LYS A 21 -21.21 6.22 15.53
N ASP A 22 -20.86 7.38 14.98
CA ASP A 22 -21.52 7.96 13.83
C ASP A 22 -21.41 7.06 12.59
N ILE A 23 -20.22 6.48 12.35
CA ILE A 23 -20.00 5.51 11.26
C ILE A 23 -20.85 4.26 11.48
N ILE A 24 -20.87 3.70 12.70
CA ILE A 24 -21.62 2.50 13.05
C ILE A 24 -23.13 2.72 12.86
N GLU A 25 -23.65 3.86 13.30
CA GLU A 25 -25.05 4.21 13.13
C GLU A 25 -25.41 4.44 11.66
N SER A 26 -24.53 5.08 10.88
CA SER A 26 -24.72 5.33 9.46
C SER A 26 -24.82 4.03 8.66
N ILE A 27 -23.83 3.13 8.79
CA ILE A 27 -23.85 1.83 8.10
C ILE A 27 -24.96 0.94 8.65
N GLY A 28 -25.26 1.04 9.95
CA GLY A 28 -26.39 0.38 10.60
C GLY A 28 -27.74 0.81 10.03
N ALA A 29 -27.89 2.07 9.63
CA ALA A 29 -29.07 2.60 8.95
C ALA A 29 -29.16 2.22 7.46
N GLY A 30 -28.19 1.46 6.93
CA GLY A 30 -28.17 1.02 5.52
C GLY A 30 -27.64 2.07 4.55
N LYS A 31 -26.90 3.08 5.02
CA LYS A 31 -26.31 4.11 4.17
C LYS A 31 -24.90 3.72 3.76
N ASP A 32 -24.53 3.98 2.50
CA ASP A 32 -23.15 3.96 2.07
C ASP A 32 -22.36 4.98 2.90
N THR A 33 -21.20 4.58 3.41
CA THR A 33 -20.48 5.38 4.41
C THR A 33 -18.98 5.35 4.13
N LEU A 34 -18.34 6.51 4.08
CA LEU A 34 -16.89 6.64 4.03
C LEU A 34 -16.36 7.17 5.36
N GLY A 35 -15.51 6.39 6.03
CA GLY A 35 -14.83 6.77 7.27
C GLY A 35 -13.37 7.14 7.02
N LEU A 36 -13.01 8.40 7.27
CA LEU A 36 -11.64 8.87 7.28
C LEU A 36 -11.14 8.86 8.73
N MET A 37 -10.29 7.90 9.06
CA MET A 37 -9.80 7.71 10.42
C MET A 37 -8.28 7.46 10.39
N PRO A 38 -7.49 8.13 11.23
CA PRO A 38 -6.05 7.93 11.28
C PRO A 38 -5.69 6.48 11.64
N THR A 39 -4.44 6.11 11.38
CA THR A 39 -3.91 4.82 11.84
C THR A 39 -3.94 4.80 13.38
N GLY A 40 -4.45 3.69 13.96
CA GLY A 40 -4.69 3.60 15.40
C GLY A 40 -6.03 4.20 15.87
N GLY A 41 -6.83 4.80 14.98
CA GLY A 41 -8.15 5.35 15.30
C GLY A 41 -9.26 4.31 15.55
N GLY A 42 -8.92 3.01 15.51
CA GLY A 42 -9.89 1.93 15.79
C GLY A 42 -10.86 1.65 14.64
N LYS A 43 -10.38 1.71 13.39
CA LYS A 43 -11.19 1.42 12.19
C LYS A 43 -11.92 0.07 12.25
N SER A 44 -11.27 -0.98 12.78
CA SER A 44 -11.86 -2.32 12.83
C SER A 44 -13.16 -2.38 13.64
N ILE A 45 -13.25 -1.63 14.72
CA ILE A 45 -14.48 -1.56 15.55
C ILE A 45 -15.67 -1.06 14.74
N THR A 46 -15.47 -0.14 13.78
CA THR A 46 -16.54 0.48 13.01
C THR A 46 -17.30 -0.50 12.09
N PHE A 47 -16.70 -1.65 11.77
CA PHE A 47 -17.39 -2.70 11.02
C PHE A 47 -17.61 -3.99 11.82
N GLN A 48 -16.76 -4.29 12.80
CA GLN A 48 -16.91 -5.50 13.61
C GLN A 48 -18.15 -5.44 14.51
N VAL A 49 -18.37 -4.30 15.17
CA VAL A 49 -19.55 -4.12 16.05
C VAL A 49 -20.88 -4.21 15.28
N PRO A 50 -21.09 -3.45 14.18
CA PRO A 50 -22.35 -3.58 13.44
C PRO A 50 -22.52 -4.92 12.73
N ALA A 51 -21.43 -5.64 12.37
CA ALA A 51 -21.51 -6.99 11.85
C ALA A 51 -22.11 -7.98 12.85
N LEU A 52 -21.80 -7.82 14.14
CA LEU A 52 -22.35 -8.67 15.21
C LEU A 52 -23.81 -8.32 15.54
N ALA A 53 -24.18 -7.05 15.44
CA ALA A 53 -25.52 -6.58 15.73
C ALA A 53 -26.54 -6.94 14.64
N ARG A 54 -26.10 -7.07 13.40
CA ARG A 54 -26.96 -7.31 12.23
C ARG A 54 -27.04 -8.80 11.88
N GLU A 55 -28.17 -9.18 11.31
CA GLU A 55 -28.31 -10.50 10.70
C GLU A 55 -27.56 -10.56 9.37
N GLY A 56 -26.92 -11.71 9.08
CA GLY A 56 -26.11 -11.91 7.89
C GLY A 56 -24.61 -11.72 8.13
N ILE A 57 -23.87 -11.64 7.05
CA ILE A 57 -22.41 -11.61 7.02
C ILE A 57 -21.90 -10.24 6.57
N CYS A 58 -20.92 -9.69 7.26
CA CYS A 58 -20.10 -8.60 6.76
C CYS A 58 -18.96 -9.16 5.89
N ILE A 59 -18.88 -8.73 4.64
CA ILE A 59 -17.75 -9.05 3.75
C ILE A 59 -16.71 -7.95 3.90
N VAL A 60 -15.51 -8.31 4.38
CA VAL A 60 -14.40 -7.37 4.57
C VAL A 60 -13.37 -7.57 3.48
N ILE A 61 -13.24 -6.60 2.60
CA ILE A 61 -12.27 -6.60 1.50
C ILE A 61 -11.01 -5.90 1.99
N THR A 62 -9.91 -6.63 2.08
CA THR A 62 -8.61 -6.12 2.52
C THR A 62 -7.47 -6.77 1.73
N PRO A 63 -6.41 -6.01 1.39
CA PRO A 63 -5.38 -6.48 0.48
C PRO A 63 -4.26 -7.27 1.15
N LEU A 64 -4.21 -7.28 2.47
CA LEU A 64 -3.09 -7.79 3.24
C LEU A 64 -3.43 -9.12 3.91
N ILE A 65 -2.90 -10.20 3.32
CA ILE A 65 -3.16 -11.57 3.80
C ILE A 65 -2.72 -11.76 5.26
N ALA A 66 -1.56 -11.21 5.64
CA ALA A 66 -1.08 -11.30 7.02
C ALA A 66 -2.04 -10.62 8.01
N LEU A 67 -2.42 -9.35 7.73
CA LEU A 67 -3.38 -8.62 8.55
C LEU A 67 -4.75 -9.32 8.61
N MET A 68 -5.19 -9.89 7.48
CA MET A 68 -6.43 -10.65 7.40
C MET A 68 -6.40 -11.87 8.35
N LYS A 69 -5.30 -12.63 8.35
CA LYS A 69 -5.12 -13.77 9.25
C LYS A 69 -5.13 -13.34 10.71
N ASP A 70 -4.32 -12.34 11.05
CA ASP A 70 -4.23 -11.80 12.41
C ASP A 70 -5.60 -11.32 12.92
N GLN A 71 -6.36 -10.61 12.08
CA GLN A 71 -7.72 -10.15 12.44
C GLN A 71 -8.67 -11.32 12.65
N VAL A 72 -8.66 -12.32 11.76
CA VAL A 72 -9.54 -13.50 11.89
C VAL A 72 -9.18 -14.32 13.12
N ASP A 73 -7.91 -14.52 13.40
CA ASP A 73 -7.45 -15.28 14.57
C ASP A 73 -7.82 -14.54 15.87
N HIS A 74 -7.62 -13.22 15.91
CA HIS A 74 -8.02 -12.40 17.06
C HIS A 74 -9.54 -12.48 17.32
N LEU A 75 -10.36 -12.35 16.28
CA LEU A 75 -11.82 -12.46 16.40
C LEU A 75 -12.24 -13.84 16.89
N ARG A 76 -11.62 -14.91 16.38
CA ARG A 76 -11.91 -16.28 16.83
C ARG A 76 -11.56 -16.50 18.30
N HIS A 77 -10.44 -15.95 18.78
CA HIS A 77 -10.08 -15.99 20.20
C HIS A 77 -11.10 -15.26 21.09
N GLN A 78 -11.76 -14.23 20.55
CA GLN A 78 -12.86 -13.55 21.24
C GLN A 78 -14.21 -14.28 21.11
N GLY A 79 -14.26 -15.46 20.48
CA GLY A 79 -15.48 -16.21 20.24
C GLY A 79 -16.35 -15.68 19.10
N ILE A 80 -15.82 -14.81 18.25
CA ILE A 80 -16.52 -14.22 17.11
C ILE A 80 -16.27 -15.09 15.86
N PRO A 81 -17.34 -15.63 15.22
CA PRO A 81 -17.20 -16.45 14.03
C PRO A 81 -16.71 -15.62 12.83
N ALA A 82 -15.43 -15.76 12.48
CA ALA A 82 -14.80 -15.10 11.36
C ALA A 82 -14.07 -16.10 10.46
N ALA A 83 -14.00 -15.82 9.17
CA ALA A 83 -13.31 -16.63 8.17
C ALA A 83 -12.55 -15.74 7.18
N SER A 84 -11.59 -16.33 6.48
CA SER A 84 -10.82 -15.61 5.45
C SER A 84 -10.64 -16.44 4.18
N ILE A 85 -10.62 -15.77 3.02
CA ILE A 85 -10.32 -16.35 1.71
C ILE A 85 -9.29 -15.46 1.02
N TYR A 86 -8.15 -16.05 0.67
CA TYR A 86 -7.03 -15.33 0.06
C TYR A 86 -6.33 -16.17 -1.01
N SER A 87 -5.44 -15.54 -1.75
CA SER A 87 -4.62 -16.23 -2.78
C SER A 87 -3.67 -17.23 -2.13
N GLY A 88 -3.63 -18.46 -2.69
CA GLY A 88 -2.82 -19.56 -2.17
C GLY A 88 -3.59 -20.60 -1.35
N MET A 89 -4.87 -20.38 -1.00
CA MET A 89 -5.72 -21.40 -0.39
C MET A 89 -6.10 -22.50 -1.40
N HIS A 90 -6.19 -23.72 -0.94
CA HIS A 90 -6.73 -24.85 -1.72
C HIS A 90 -8.20 -24.64 -2.05
N ARG A 91 -8.61 -25.11 -3.24
CA ARG A 91 -9.99 -24.96 -3.74
C ARG A 91 -11.02 -25.52 -2.75
N ASP A 92 -10.78 -26.69 -2.21
CA ASP A 92 -11.71 -27.36 -1.29
C ASP A 92 -11.87 -26.56 0.01
N ALA A 93 -10.79 -25.98 0.54
CA ALA A 93 -10.85 -25.09 1.70
C ALA A 93 -11.64 -23.82 1.41
N ILE A 94 -11.52 -23.27 0.19
CA ILE A 94 -12.32 -22.09 -0.24
C ILE A 94 -13.80 -22.47 -0.30
N VAL A 95 -14.15 -23.60 -0.93
CA VAL A 95 -15.52 -24.08 -1.06
C VAL A 95 -16.13 -24.30 0.32
N ALA A 96 -15.44 -25.04 1.20
CA ALA A 96 -15.90 -25.30 2.56
C ALA A 96 -16.12 -23.99 3.36
N THR A 97 -15.20 -23.03 3.22
CA THR A 97 -15.33 -21.73 3.88
C THR A 97 -16.57 -20.98 3.38
N LEU A 98 -16.80 -20.95 2.05
CA LEU A 98 -17.96 -20.30 1.46
C LEU A 98 -19.28 -20.98 1.84
N GLU A 99 -19.32 -22.30 1.93
CA GLU A 99 -20.47 -23.07 2.42
C GLU A 99 -20.77 -22.77 3.88
N ASN A 100 -19.76 -22.70 4.73
CA ASN A 100 -19.90 -22.27 6.11
C ASN A 100 -20.43 -20.81 6.22
N CYS A 101 -20.15 -19.98 5.23
CA CYS A 101 -20.71 -18.63 5.15
C CYS A 101 -22.21 -18.64 4.77
N ILE A 102 -22.67 -19.60 3.96
CA ILE A 102 -24.08 -19.70 3.55
C ILE A 102 -24.93 -20.38 4.65
N PHE A 103 -24.46 -21.51 5.16
CA PHE A 103 -25.24 -22.38 6.06
C PHE A 103 -24.83 -22.29 7.53
N GLY A 104 -23.67 -21.70 7.82
CA GLY A 104 -23.09 -21.61 9.15
C GLY A 104 -23.42 -20.30 9.88
N ARG A 105 -22.64 -20.03 10.93
CA ARG A 105 -22.80 -18.84 11.79
C ARG A 105 -21.74 -17.77 11.55
N THR A 106 -21.01 -17.81 10.43
CA THR A 106 -19.94 -16.82 10.11
C THR A 106 -20.52 -15.41 10.10
N LYS A 107 -19.91 -14.50 10.85
CA LYS A 107 -20.29 -13.08 10.94
C LYS A 107 -19.42 -12.16 10.09
N LEU A 108 -18.15 -12.49 9.95
CA LEU A 108 -17.20 -11.72 9.16
C LEU A 108 -16.45 -12.64 8.19
N LEU A 109 -16.50 -12.32 6.91
CA LEU A 109 -15.72 -12.97 5.86
C LEU A 109 -14.71 -11.99 5.30
N TYR A 110 -13.43 -12.21 5.60
CA TYR A 110 -12.33 -11.44 5.02
C TYR A 110 -11.95 -12.03 3.66
N ILE A 111 -11.80 -11.18 2.64
CA ILE A 111 -11.47 -11.61 1.28
C ILE A 111 -10.43 -10.67 0.64
N SER A 112 -9.47 -11.25 -0.09
CA SER A 112 -8.55 -10.45 -0.90
C SER A 112 -9.24 -9.97 -2.18
N PRO A 113 -8.92 -8.76 -2.68
CA PRO A 113 -9.57 -8.16 -3.85
C PRO A 113 -9.49 -9.05 -5.10
N GLU A 114 -8.40 -9.79 -5.27
CA GLU A 114 -8.17 -10.69 -6.43
C GLU A 114 -9.17 -11.87 -6.47
N ARG A 115 -9.73 -12.23 -5.33
CA ARG A 115 -10.71 -13.32 -5.22
C ARG A 115 -12.13 -12.91 -5.58
N ILE A 116 -12.42 -11.62 -5.63
CA ILE A 116 -13.73 -11.08 -5.98
C ILE A 116 -14.17 -11.50 -7.38
N GLY A 117 -13.23 -11.53 -8.33
CA GLY A 117 -13.49 -11.94 -9.71
C GLY A 117 -13.63 -13.46 -9.92
N SER A 118 -13.46 -14.30 -8.89
CA SER A 118 -13.57 -15.76 -9.07
C SER A 118 -15.03 -16.22 -9.17
N ASP A 119 -15.33 -17.06 -10.17
CA ASP A 119 -16.67 -17.61 -10.43
C ASP A 119 -17.27 -18.28 -9.18
N ILE A 120 -16.44 -19.06 -8.47
CA ILE A 120 -16.88 -19.76 -7.24
C ILE A 120 -17.38 -18.77 -6.20
N PHE A 121 -16.65 -17.68 -5.96
CA PHE A 121 -17.06 -16.66 -5.01
C PHE A 121 -18.34 -15.97 -5.46
N GLN A 122 -18.42 -15.54 -6.72
CA GLN A 122 -19.59 -14.84 -7.25
C GLN A 122 -20.87 -15.69 -7.22
N ILE A 123 -20.76 -16.99 -7.56
CA ILE A 123 -21.89 -17.92 -7.50
C ILE A 123 -22.36 -18.08 -6.05
N LYS A 124 -21.45 -18.32 -5.11
CA LYS A 124 -21.79 -18.52 -3.68
C LYS A 124 -22.29 -17.23 -3.03
N LEU A 125 -21.77 -16.06 -3.41
CA LEU A 125 -22.21 -14.76 -2.91
C LEU A 125 -23.71 -14.51 -3.11
N ARG A 126 -24.28 -14.94 -4.23
CA ARG A 126 -25.70 -14.79 -4.52
C ARG A 126 -26.61 -15.53 -3.52
N HIS A 127 -26.06 -16.54 -2.86
CA HIS A 127 -26.77 -17.34 -1.84
C HIS A 127 -26.46 -16.90 -0.40
N MET A 128 -25.56 -15.92 -0.22
CA MET A 128 -25.21 -15.41 1.10
C MET A 128 -26.17 -14.29 1.53
N LYS A 129 -26.56 -14.28 2.79
CA LYS A 129 -27.23 -13.13 3.40
C LYS A 129 -26.17 -12.10 3.81
N VAL A 130 -25.85 -11.16 2.92
CA VAL A 130 -24.85 -10.12 3.19
C VAL A 130 -25.49 -8.95 3.91
N SER A 131 -24.94 -8.57 5.06
CA SER A 131 -25.42 -7.42 5.85
C SER A 131 -24.89 -6.08 5.34
N PHE A 132 -23.61 -6.03 5.04
CA PHE A 132 -22.90 -4.89 4.39
C PHE A 132 -21.53 -5.33 3.93
N ILE A 133 -20.91 -4.52 3.07
CA ILE A 133 -19.55 -4.73 2.56
C ILE A 133 -18.64 -3.69 3.21
N THR A 134 -17.48 -4.11 3.73
CA THR A 134 -16.44 -3.21 4.21
C THR A 134 -15.26 -3.24 3.24
N VAL A 135 -14.82 -2.06 2.83
CA VAL A 135 -13.62 -1.89 2.01
C VAL A 135 -12.55 -1.22 2.88
N ASP A 136 -11.61 -2.02 3.36
CA ASP A 136 -10.46 -1.50 4.10
C ASP A 136 -9.37 -1.03 3.12
N VAL A 137 -8.60 -0.01 3.52
CA VAL A 137 -7.61 0.65 2.66
C VAL A 137 -8.24 1.20 1.37
N ALA A 138 -9.44 1.79 1.48
CA ALA A 138 -10.26 2.18 0.33
C ALA A 138 -9.59 3.15 -0.65
N HIS A 139 -8.55 3.90 -0.24
CA HIS A 139 -7.80 4.78 -1.14
C HIS A 139 -7.11 4.04 -2.29
N TRP A 140 -6.96 2.72 -2.24
CA TRP A 140 -6.40 1.92 -3.34
C TRP A 140 -7.33 1.78 -4.54
N ILE A 141 -8.62 2.08 -4.39
CA ILE A 141 -9.57 2.12 -5.52
C ILE A 141 -9.35 3.36 -6.40
N SER A 142 -8.78 4.41 -5.82
CA SER A 142 -8.60 5.69 -6.51
C SER A 142 -7.37 5.67 -7.40
N GLN A 143 -7.56 6.00 -8.66
CA GLN A 143 -6.44 6.21 -9.60
C GLN A 143 -5.62 7.45 -9.23
N TRP A 144 -6.20 8.35 -8.47
CA TRP A 144 -5.57 9.55 -7.93
C TRP A 144 -4.82 9.28 -6.63
N GLY A 145 -5.01 8.08 -6.02
CA GLY A 145 -4.30 7.63 -4.84
C GLY A 145 -2.81 7.33 -5.10
N TYR A 146 -2.01 7.34 -4.05
CA TYR A 146 -0.56 7.09 -4.16
C TYR A 146 -0.20 5.62 -4.41
N ASP A 147 -1.12 4.68 -4.13
CA ASP A 147 -0.92 3.23 -4.28
C ASP A 147 -2.17 2.56 -4.89
N PHE A 148 -2.49 2.96 -6.14
CA PHE A 148 -3.64 2.42 -6.87
C PHE A 148 -3.45 0.94 -7.22
N ARG A 149 -4.47 0.12 -6.91
CA ARG A 149 -4.52 -1.31 -7.26
C ARG A 149 -5.72 -1.63 -8.15
N PRO A 150 -5.48 -2.09 -9.39
CA PRO A 150 -6.57 -2.42 -10.34
C PRO A 150 -7.59 -3.43 -9.79
N SER A 151 -7.16 -4.39 -8.95
CA SER A 151 -8.06 -5.38 -8.34
C SER A 151 -9.14 -4.76 -7.45
N TYR A 152 -8.92 -3.54 -6.93
CA TYR A 152 -9.92 -2.80 -6.17
C TYR A 152 -11.08 -2.28 -7.02
N LEU A 153 -10.90 -2.13 -8.33
CA LEU A 153 -11.99 -1.75 -9.24
C LEU A 153 -13.07 -2.84 -9.32
N LEU A 154 -12.68 -4.11 -9.12
CA LEU A 154 -13.63 -5.23 -9.08
C LEU A 154 -14.62 -5.14 -7.91
N ILE A 155 -14.33 -4.32 -6.89
CA ILE A 155 -15.22 -4.14 -5.74
C ILE A 155 -16.56 -3.53 -6.18
N ALA A 156 -16.53 -2.61 -7.14
CA ALA A 156 -17.75 -2.03 -7.70
C ALA A 156 -18.65 -3.10 -8.37
N ASP A 157 -18.07 -4.16 -8.92
CA ASP A 157 -18.83 -5.24 -9.55
C ASP A 157 -19.58 -6.11 -8.54
N ILE A 158 -19.10 -6.23 -7.30
CA ILE A 158 -19.84 -6.91 -6.23
C ILE A 158 -21.20 -6.26 -6.02
N ARG A 159 -21.30 -4.93 -6.11
CA ARG A 159 -22.58 -4.22 -5.95
C ARG A 159 -23.63 -4.62 -6.98
N LYS A 160 -23.21 -5.02 -8.18
CA LYS A 160 -24.12 -5.55 -9.21
C LYS A 160 -24.74 -6.89 -8.79
N LEU A 161 -24.02 -7.69 -7.99
CA LEU A 161 -24.49 -8.97 -7.48
C LEU A 161 -25.35 -8.83 -6.22
N VAL A 162 -25.10 -7.80 -5.42
CA VAL A 162 -25.81 -7.51 -4.17
C VAL A 162 -26.20 -6.01 -4.07
N PRO A 163 -27.11 -5.52 -4.93
CA PRO A 163 -27.32 -4.08 -5.17
C PRO A 163 -27.93 -3.33 -3.98
N HIS A 164 -28.53 -4.04 -3.03
CA HIS A 164 -29.17 -3.44 -1.85
C HIS A 164 -28.27 -3.38 -0.62
N VAL A 165 -27.07 -3.92 -0.72
CA VAL A 165 -26.14 -4.01 0.40
C VAL A 165 -25.32 -2.71 0.50
N PRO A 166 -25.32 -2.02 1.67
CA PRO A 166 -24.55 -0.80 1.83
C PRO A 166 -23.06 -1.09 1.93
N VAL A 167 -22.23 -0.10 1.57
CA VAL A 167 -20.77 -0.18 1.60
C VAL A 167 -20.19 0.76 2.65
N LEU A 168 -19.34 0.22 3.51
CA LEU A 168 -18.49 0.96 4.42
C LEU A 168 -17.07 1.01 3.86
N ALA A 169 -16.64 2.15 3.39
CA ALA A 169 -15.25 2.37 2.96
C ALA A 169 -14.43 3.02 4.09
N LEU A 170 -13.25 2.49 4.36
CA LEU A 170 -12.38 2.98 5.43
C LEU A 170 -10.98 3.28 4.88
N THR A 171 -10.45 4.45 5.25
CA THR A 171 -9.08 4.80 4.92
C THR A 171 -8.45 5.68 5.99
N ALA A 172 -7.11 5.62 6.09
CA ALA A 172 -6.34 6.46 7.02
C ALA A 172 -5.74 7.70 6.35
N THR A 173 -5.66 7.70 5.01
CA THR A 173 -4.97 8.75 4.25
C THR A 173 -5.68 8.95 2.93
N ALA A 174 -6.35 10.08 2.76
CA ALA A 174 -6.97 10.46 1.50
C ALA A 174 -7.07 11.98 1.40
N THR A 175 -6.62 12.53 0.28
CA THR A 175 -6.85 13.93 -0.06
C THR A 175 -8.33 14.14 -0.44
N PRO A 176 -8.84 15.38 -0.47
CA PRO A 176 -10.22 15.64 -0.87
C PRO A 176 -10.60 15.00 -2.22
N GLU A 177 -9.72 15.08 -3.22
CA GLU A 177 -9.95 14.48 -4.54
C GLU A 177 -10.07 12.96 -4.47
N VAL A 178 -9.26 12.31 -3.64
CA VAL A 178 -9.31 10.85 -3.43
C VAL A 178 -10.59 10.45 -2.71
N VAL A 179 -11.07 11.26 -1.77
CA VAL A 179 -12.33 11.04 -1.04
C VAL A 179 -13.53 11.03 -2.00
N ASP A 180 -13.57 11.95 -2.94
CA ASP A 180 -14.63 12.02 -3.95
C ASP A 180 -14.54 10.82 -4.90
N ASP A 181 -13.37 10.51 -5.43
CA ASP A 181 -13.14 9.38 -6.35
C ASP A 181 -13.50 8.02 -5.71
N ILE A 182 -13.22 7.82 -4.41
CA ILE A 182 -13.62 6.59 -3.69
C ILE A 182 -15.14 6.40 -3.73
N GLN A 183 -15.90 7.45 -3.40
CA GLN A 183 -17.36 7.37 -3.36
C GLN A 183 -17.95 7.16 -4.75
N ASP A 184 -17.44 7.85 -5.75
CA ASP A 184 -17.90 7.73 -7.14
C ASP A 184 -17.62 6.32 -7.68
N ARG A 185 -16.42 5.76 -7.46
CA ARG A 185 -16.06 4.41 -7.92
C ARG A 185 -16.77 3.29 -7.19
N LEU A 186 -17.07 3.48 -5.90
CA LEU A 186 -17.88 2.53 -5.14
C LEU A 186 -19.39 2.71 -5.42
N GLY A 187 -19.77 3.69 -6.24
CA GLY A 187 -21.15 3.94 -6.64
C GLY A 187 -22.04 4.33 -5.45
N PHE A 188 -21.56 5.18 -4.56
CA PHE A 188 -22.37 5.69 -3.45
C PHE A 188 -23.57 6.46 -4.00
N LYS A 189 -24.75 6.17 -3.47
CA LYS A 189 -25.99 6.85 -3.90
C LYS A 189 -25.99 8.31 -3.50
N GLU A 190 -25.45 8.59 -2.32
CA GLU A 190 -25.27 9.94 -1.76
C GLU A 190 -23.88 10.03 -1.15
N LYS A 191 -23.23 11.17 -1.29
CA LYS A 191 -21.93 11.42 -0.65
C LYS A 191 -22.13 11.48 0.86
N ASN A 192 -21.46 10.59 1.59
CA ASN A 192 -21.60 10.44 3.03
C ASN A 192 -20.22 10.14 3.65
N VAL A 193 -19.62 11.15 4.25
CA VAL A 193 -18.23 11.10 4.73
C VAL A 193 -18.17 11.54 6.18
N PHE A 194 -17.60 10.70 7.02
CA PHE A 194 -17.23 11.03 8.39
C PHE A 194 -15.71 11.22 8.47
N ARG A 195 -15.28 12.33 9.05
CA ARG A 195 -13.86 12.70 9.14
C ARG A 195 -13.44 12.84 10.59
N MET A 196 -12.45 12.07 11.00
CA MET A 196 -11.72 12.30 12.24
C MET A 196 -10.47 13.12 11.91
N SER A 197 -10.14 14.08 12.78
CA SER A 197 -8.90 14.83 12.59
C SER A 197 -7.69 13.89 12.52
N PHE A 198 -6.79 14.19 11.62
CA PHE A 198 -5.51 13.49 11.48
C PHE A 198 -4.45 14.04 12.46
N GLU A 199 -4.79 15.02 13.27
CA GLU A 199 -3.88 15.60 14.26
C GLU A 199 -3.38 14.55 15.27
N ARG A 200 -2.07 14.52 15.45
CA ARG A 200 -1.37 13.64 16.40
C ARG A 200 -0.64 14.50 17.42
N LYS A 201 -1.34 14.88 18.51
CA LYS A 201 -0.80 15.77 19.56
C LYS A 201 0.44 15.23 20.26
N ASN A 202 0.63 13.91 20.27
CA ASN A 202 1.76 13.24 20.88
C ASN A 202 2.92 12.96 19.91
N LEU A 203 2.79 13.32 18.62
CA LEU A 203 3.79 13.03 17.59
C LEU A 203 4.41 14.34 17.08
N ALA A 204 5.67 14.53 17.37
CA ALA A 204 6.44 15.65 16.85
C ALA A 204 7.02 15.30 15.47
N TYR A 205 6.59 16.00 14.44
CA TYR A 205 7.19 15.91 13.11
C TYR A 205 8.38 16.85 13.03
N VAL A 206 9.52 16.34 12.61
CA VAL A 206 10.80 17.07 12.57
C VAL A 206 11.49 16.84 11.25
N VAL A 207 11.97 17.89 10.61
CA VAL A 207 12.88 17.79 9.45
C VAL A 207 14.27 18.25 9.90
N ARG A 208 15.27 17.39 9.67
CA ARG A 208 16.67 17.69 9.94
C ARG A 208 17.42 17.86 8.63
N GLN A 209 17.88 19.08 8.40
CA GLN A 209 18.80 19.40 7.30
C GLN A 209 20.20 18.94 7.70
N THR A 210 20.78 17.99 6.99
CA THR A 210 22.10 17.43 7.30
C THR A 210 22.80 16.87 6.07
N GLU A 211 24.09 17.12 5.94
CA GLU A 211 24.89 16.51 4.88
C GLU A 211 25.27 15.05 5.23
N ASP A 212 25.44 14.73 6.51
CA ASP A 212 25.71 13.38 6.98
C ASP A 212 24.48 12.78 7.69
N LYS A 213 23.62 12.15 6.90
CA LYS A 213 22.40 11.50 7.39
C LYS A 213 22.68 10.32 8.32
N ASP A 214 23.80 9.62 8.11
CA ASP A 214 24.13 8.44 8.91
C ASP A 214 24.57 8.86 10.33
N ALA A 215 25.41 9.89 10.44
CA ALA A 215 25.81 10.44 11.74
C ALA A 215 24.62 11.02 12.51
N GLU A 216 23.75 11.79 11.82
CA GLU A 216 22.56 12.37 12.45
C GLU A 216 21.58 11.29 12.92
N MET A 217 21.35 10.23 12.13
CA MET A 217 20.52 9.10 12.52
C MET A 217 21.06 8.40 13.77
N ILE A 218 22.37 8.14 13.83
CA ILE A 218 23.01 7.52 14.99
C ILE A 218 22.82 8.41 16.22
N HIS A 219 23.05 9.72 16.09
CA HIS A 219 22.86 10.68 17.17
C HIS A 219 21.42 10.67 17.71
N ILE A 220 20.42 10.68 16.83
CA ILE A 220 19.00 10.60 17.22
C ILE A 220 18.71 9.28 17.95
N LEU A 221 19.19 8.15 17.42
CA LEU A 221 18.96 6.85 18.03
C LEU A 221 19.68 6.69 19.38
N GLN A 222 20.81 7.33 19.58
CA GLN A 222 21.50 7.37 20.89
C GLN A 222 20.74 8.25 21.90
N SER A 223 20.19 9.37 21.44
CA SER A 223 19.40 10.29 22.27
C SER A 223 18.04 9.73 22.67
N ILE A 224 17.47 8.83 21.85
CA ILE A 224 16.16 8.18 22.08
C ILE A 224 16.40 6.67 22.12
N PRO A 225 16.79 6.09 23.28
CA PRO A 225 17.22 4.69 23.38
C PRO A 225 16.08 3.65 23.35
N GLN A 226 14.87 4.04 22.98
CA GLN A 226 13.70 3.16 22.88
C GLN A 226 13.54 2.59 21.47
N THR A 227 12.46 1.79 21.28
CA THR A 227 12.12 1.14 20.00
C THR A 227 11.95 2.13 18.85
N ALA A 228 12.58 1.81 17.72
CA ALA A 228 12.62 2.68 16.56
C ALA A 228 12.39 1.93 15.24
N ILE A 229 11.91 2.69 14.25
CA ILE A 229 11.84 2.27 12.84
C ILE A 229 12.68 3.23 12.02
N VAL A 230 13.52 2.70 11.12
CA VAL A 230 14.29 3.49 10.16
C VAL A 230 13.87 3.10 8.75
N TYR A 231 13.34 4.05 7.99
CA TYR A 231 12.92 3.82 6.61
C TYR A 231 14.04 4.16 5.62
N CYS A 232 14.36 3.17 4.78
CA CYS A 232 15.27 3.30 3.64
C CYS A 232 14.56 2.88 2.37
N ARG A 233 14.95 3.43 1.24
CA ARG A 233 14.34 3.11 -0.05
C ARG A 233 14.80 1.79 -0.64
N SER A 234 16.09 1.46 -0.57
CA SER A 234 16.63 0.27 -1.24
C SER A 234 16.82 -0.90 -0.28
N ARG A 235 16.58 -2.11 -0.78
CA ARG A 235 16.80 -3.37 -0.05
C ARG A 235 18.25 -3.48 0.46
N LYS A 236 19.23 -3.10 -0.37
CA LYS A 236 20.64 -3.11 0.00
C LYS A 236 20.91 -2.14 1.15
N ARG A 237 20.42 -0.88 1.03
CA ARG A 237 20.63 0.14 2.05
C ARG A 237 20.06 -0.27 3.42
N THR A 238 18.93 -0.98 3.46
CA THR A 238 18.38 -1.46 4.74
C THR A 238 19.33 -2.38 5.48
N LYS A 239 20.00 -3.28 4.76
CA LYS A 239 21.00 -4.19 5.32
C LYS A 239 22.26 -3.44 5.77
N ASP A 240 22.78 -2.56 4.92
CA ASP A 240 24.00 -1.80 5.19
C ASP A 240 23.83 -0.93 6.44
N VAL A 241 22.70 -0.22 6.56
CA VAL A 241 22.36 0.63 7.72
C VAL A 241 22.18 -0.22 8.99
N ALA A 242 21.47 -1.34 8.94
CA ALA A 242 21.30 -2.21 10.11
C ALA A 242 22.64 -2.74 10.62
N GLN A 243 23.53 -3.15 9.72
CA GLN A 243 24.87 -3.61 10.07
C GLN A 243 25.73 -2.47 10.66
N MET A 244 25.63 -1.26 10.12
CA MET A 244 26.31 -0.08 10.63
C MET A 244 25.83 0.23 12.05
N LEU A 245 24.52 0.25 12.32
CA LEU A 245 23.95 0.47 13.64
C LEU A 245 24.45 -0.58 14.66
N THR A 246 24.49 -1.85 14.24
CA THR A 246 24.98 -2.94 15.11
C THR A 246 26.46 -2.74 15.48
N ARG A 247 27.30 -2.28 14.54
CA ARG A 247 28.70 -1.93 14.82
C ARG A 247 28.85 -0.77 15.81
N GLN A 248 27.87 0.12 15.87
CA GLN A 248 27.79 1.23 16.82
C GLN A 248 27.13 0.84 18.16
N GLY A 249 26.92 -0.44 18.40
CA GLY A 249 26.32 -0.94 19.64
C GLY A 249 24.80 -0.78 19.72
N ILE A 250 24.13 -0.43 18.61
CA ILE A 250 22.68 -0.29 18.54
C ILE A 250 22.11 -1.58 17.97
N SER A 251 21.31 -2.32 18.77
CA SER A 251 20.64 -3.56 18.32
C SER A 251 19.69 -3.27 17.16
N ALA A 252 20.02 -3.79 15.95
CA ALA A 252 19.28 -3.51 14.74
C ALA A 252 19.14 -4.72 13.83
N THR A 253 18.02 -4.82 13.12
CA THR A 253 17.78 -5.77 12.03
C THR A 253 17.21 -5.05 10.81
N TRP A 254 17.13 -5.78 9.66
CA TRP A 254 16.58 -5.20 8.43
C TRP A 254 15.39 -5.98 7.91
N TYR A 255 14.49 -5.29 7.20
CA TYR A 255 13.26 -5.86 6.66
C TYR A 255 12.95 -5.30 5.26
N HIS A 256 12.66 -6.18 4.30
CA HIS A 256 12.21 -5.81 2.95
C HIS A 256 11.42 -6.94 2.28
N ALA A 257 10.67 -6.63 1.25
CA ALA A 257 9.80 -7.58 0.55
C ALA A 257 10.53 -8.82 -0.01
N GLY A 258 11.82 -8.69 -0.37
CA GLY A 258 12.62 -9.77 -0.94
C GLY A 258 13.19 -10.78 0.07
N LEU A 259 12.87 -10.67 1.36
CA LEU A 259 13.23 -11.69 2.36
C LEU A 259 12.26 -12.87 2.27
N GLU A 260 12.74 -14.07 2.62
CA GLU A 260 11.88 -15.24 2.78
C GLU A 260 10.83 -15.04 3.88
N PRO A 261 9.61 -15.60 3.73
CA PRO A 261 8.54 -15.43 4.70
C PRO A 261 8.94 -15.73 6.15
N ALA A 262 9.59 -16.86 6.39
CA ALA A 262 10.04 -17.27 7.72
C ALA A 262 11.02 -16.26 8.35
N ILE A 263 11.93 -15.68 7.56
CA ILE A 263 12.87 -14.65 8.01
C ILE A 263 12.15 -13.34 8.33
N LYS A 264 11.14 -12.99 7.53
CA LYS A 264 10.29 -11.81 7.78
C LYS A 264 9.58 -11.92 9.11
N ASP A 265 8.93 -13.07 9.34
CA ASP A 265 8.16 -13.32 10.56
C ASP A 265 9.08 -13.33 11.79
N GLN A 266 10.25 -13.98 11.70
CA GLN A 266 11.23 -13.97 12.78
C GLN A 266 11.69 -12.56 13.15
N ARG A 267 12.12 -11.75 12.17
CA ARG A 267 12.63 -10.39 12.42
C ARG A 267 11.56 -9.45 12.95
N GLN A 268 10.35 -9.58 12.43
CA GLN A 268 9.20 -8.82 12.92
C GLN A 268 8.88 -9.20 14.37
N ASN A 269 8.85 -10.50 14.70
CA ASN A 269 8.61 -10.99 16.05
C ASN A 269 9.71 -10.59 17.03
N ASP A 270 10.98 -10.63 16.61
CA ASP A 270 12.10 -10.22 17.46
C ASP A 270 12.03 -8.72 17.79
N TRP A 271 11.62 -7.88 16.82
CA TRP A 271 11.42 -6.46 17.04
C TRP A 271 10.14 -6.17 17.86
N GLN A 272 9.04 -6.88 17.61
CA GLN A 272 7.80 -6.71 18.36
C GLN A 272 7.96 -7.06 19.85
N ASN A 273 8.78 -8.06 20.15
CA ASN A 273 9.06 -8.54 21.51
C ASN A 273 10.29 -7.89 22.15
N ASP A 274 10.77 -6.75 21.64
CA ASP A 274 11.89 -5.96 22.14
C ASP A 274 13.24 -6.70 22.22
N ARG A 275 13.40 -7.86 21.54
CA ARG A 275 14.68 -8.55 21.38
C ARG A 275 15.62 -7.75 20.47
N ILE A 276 15.06 -7.04 19.53
CA ILE A 276 15.74 -6.11 18.62
C ILE A 276 15.10 -4.74 18.79
N ARG A 277 15.92 -3.72 19.02
CA ARG A 277 15.45 -2.36 19.26
C ARG A 277 15.05 -1.61 18.00
N VAL A 278 15.87 -1.71 16.93
CA VAL A 278 15.70 -0.93 15.72
C VAL A 278 15.42 -1.86 14.54
N ILE A 279 14.36 -1.57 13.79
CA ILE A 279 14.13 -2.22 12.50
C ILE A 279 14.38 -1.23 11.37
N VAL A 280 15.32 -1.57 10.48
CA VAL A 280 15.63 -0.80 9.27
C VAL A 280 14.89 -1.41 8.11
N ALA A 281 14.00 -0.68 7.47
CA ALA A 281 13.06 -1.27 6.53
C ALA A 281 12.82 -0.43 5.27
N THR A 282 12.35 -1.09 4.22
CA THR A 282 11.66 -0.42 3.12
C THR A 282 10.18 -0.24 3.49
N ASN A 283 9.40 0.46 2.63
CA ASN A 283 7.94 0.60 2.77
C ASN A 283 7.18 -0.74 2.87
N ALA A 284 7.84 -1.88 2.59
CA ALA A 284 7.28 -3.20 2.80
C ALA A 284 7.04 -3.53 4.29
N PHE A 285 7.76 -2.87 5.20
CA PHE A 285 7.52 -2.93 6.63
C PHE A 285 6.52 -1.85 7.00
N GLY A 286 5.25 -2.22 6.96
CA GLY A 286 4.29 -1.16 7.08
C GLY A 286 2.91 -1.62 7.49
N MET A 287 2.08 -1.97 6.55
CA MET A 287 0.68 -2.29 6.81
C MET A 287 0.57 -3.54 7.71
N GLY A 288 -0.27 -3.46 8.73
CA GLY A 288 -0.48 -4.55 9.68
C GLY A 288 0.44 -4.55 10.92
N ILE A 289 1.40 -3.63 11.03
CA ILE A 289 2.24 -3.53 12.22
C ILE A 289 1.53 -2.70 13.29
N ASP A 290 1.31 -3.31 14.43
CA ASP A 290 0.64 -2.69 15.58
C ASP A 290 1.49 -2.80 16.87
N LYS A 291 2.67 -2.14 16.86
CA LYS A 291 3.48 -1.97 18.07
C LYS A 291 3.20 -0.58 18.65
N PRO A 292 2.68 -0.48 19.89
CA PRO A 292 2.19 0.79 20.44
C PRO A 292 3.32 1.75 20.86
N ASP A 293 4.47 1.23 21.25
CA ASP A 293 5.53 1.92 21.97
C ASP A 293 6.73 2.35 21.11
N VAL A 294 6.57 2.47 19.80
CA VAL A 294 7.59 3.02 18.91
C VAL A 294 7.81 4.50 19.25
N ARG A 295 9.02 4.87 19.68
CA ARG A 295 9.33 6.26 20.08
C ARG A 295 9.82 7.13 18.96
N VAL A 296 10.48 6.57 17.96
CA VAL A 296 10.95 7.35 16.81
C VAL A 296 10.85 6.58 15.52
N VAL A 297 10.37 7.28 14.49
CA VAL A 297 10.41 6.84 13.09
C VAL A 297 11.33 7.79 12.33
N ILE A 298 12.38 7.27 11.71
CA ILE A 298 13.37 8.06 10.95
C ILE A 298 13.27 7.70 9.48
N HIS A 299 13.14 8.70 8.61
CA HIS A 299 13.27 8.55 7.17
C HIS A 299 14.64 9.05 6.72
N ILE A 300 15.53 8.15 6.29
CA ILE A 300 16.83 8.50 5.72
C ILE A 300 16.64 8.99 4.29
N ASP A 301 15.78 8.33 3.53
CA ASP A 301 15.42 8.68 2.17
C ASP A 301 14.04 9.34 2.15
N CYS A 302 13.88 10.39 1.34
CA CYS A 302 12.58 11.03 1.16
C CYS A 302 11.55 10.04 0.61
N PRO A 303 10.37 9.96 1.21
CA PRO A 303 9.25 9.17 0.69
C PRO A 303 8.80 9.68 -0.68
N SER A 304 7.97 8.92 -1.37
CA SER A 304 7.47 9.31 -2.70
C SER A 304 6.24 10.23 -2.64
N SER A 305 5.65 10.38 -1.46
CA SER A 305 4.49 11.22 -1.24
C SER A 305 4.30 11.53 0.24
N LEU A 306 3.54 12.58 0.55
CA LEU A 306 3.20 12.90 1.95
C LEU A 306 2.24 11.88 2.57
N GLU A 307 1.42 11.20 1.77
CA GLU A 307 0.56 10.13 2.24
C GLU A 307 1.39 8.95 2.76
N ALA A 308 2.41 8.53 2.00
CA ALA A 308 3.34 7.50 2.43
C ALA A 308 4.09 7.92 3.70
N TYR A 309 4.61 9.15 3.71
CA TYR A 309 5.28 9.72 4.89
C TYR A 309 4.38 9.70 6.12
N PHE A 310 3.15 10.20 6.00
CA PHE A 310 2.20 10.28 7.10
C PHE A 310 1.83 8.89 7.64
N GLN A 311 1.63 7.93 6.76
CA GLN A 311 1.32 6.55 7.13
C GLN A 311 2.48 5.86 7.84
N GLU A 312 3.72 6.07 7.37
CA GLU A 312 4.94 5.51 7.95
C GLU A 312 5.28 6.20 9.28
N ALA A 313 5.26 7.52 9.33
CA ALA A 313 5.47 8.34 10.53
C ALA A 313 4.43 8.05 11.62
N GLY A 314 3.18 7.83 11.22
CA GLY A 314 2.06 7.53 12.12
C GLY A 314 2.18 6.22 12.91
N ARG A 315 3.24 5.43 12.69
CA ARG A 315 3.55 4.23 13.50
C ARG A 315 4.14 4.58 14.85
N ALA A 316 4.72 5.77 14.98
CA ALA A 316 5.23 6.22 16.27
C ALA A 316 4.10 6.63 17.22
N GLY A 317 4.27 6.34 18.52
CA GLY A 317 3.43 6.84 19.60
C GLY A 317 1.97 6.41 19.56
N ARG A 318 1.65 5.19 19.18
CA ARG A 318 0.26 4.69 19.20
C ARG A 318 -0.29 4.53 20.62
N ASP A 319 0.58 4.43 21.61
CA ASP A 319 0.24 4.42 23.02
C ASP A 319 -0.08 5.82 23.61
N GLY A 320 -0.08 6.87 22.78
CA GLY A 320 -0.36 8.24 23.20
C GLY A 320 0.84 8.97 23.85
N LYS A 321 1.96 8.30 24.05
CA LYS A 321 3.17 8.93 24.63
C LYS A 321 3.92 9.73 23.56
N LYS A 322 4.65 10.78 24.02
CA LYS A 322 5.44 11.63 23.14
C LYS A 322 6.40 10.80 22.29
N SER A 323 6.38 11.06 20.99
CA SER A 323 7.14 10.34 19.98
C SER A 323 7.54 11.26 18.84
N TYR A 324 8.48 10.81 18.00
CA TYR A 324 9.07 11.65 16.97
C TYR A 324 9.01 10.97 15.61
N ALA A 325 8.72 11.77 14.59
CA ALA A 325 8.85 11.39 13.18
C ALA A 325 9.88 12.31 12.54
N VAL A 326 11.04 11.78 12.21
CA VAL A 326 12.18 12.57 11.73
C VAL A 326 12.44 12.26 10.27
N LEU A 327 12.45 13.30 9.43
CA LEU A 327 12.89 13.23 8.03
C LEU A 327 14.28 13.83 7.92
N LEU A 328 15.26 13.05 7.51
CA LEU A 328 16.61 13.51 7.20
C LEU A 328 16.68 13.96 5.74
N TYR A 329 17.08 15.20 5.52
CA TYR A 329 17.03 15.84 4.22
C TYR A 329 18.31 16.57 3.87
N ASN A 330 18.71 16.53 2.59
CA ASN A 330 19.81 17.34 2.05
C ASN A 330 19.54 17.73 0.59
N GLY A 331 20.42 18.57 0.03
CA GLY A 331 20.28 19.06 -1.34
C GLY A 331 20.28 17.97 -2.42
N ASN A 332 20.89 16.81 -2.16
CA ASN A 332 20.90 15.69 -3.11
C ASN A 332 19.53 14.99 -3.22
N ASP A 333 18.71 15.07 -2.18
CA ASP A 333 17.36 14.47 -2.19
C ASP A 333 16.50 15.06 -3.31
N ASN A 334 16.63 16.36 -3.59
CA ASN A 334 15.93 16.99 -4.71
C ASN A 334 16.27 16.34 -6.05
N ARG A 335 17.57 16.12 -6.30
CA ARG A 335 18.03 15.46 -7.54
C ARG A 335 17.49 14.04 -7.65
N VAL A 336 17.51 13.30 -6.53
CA VAL A 336 16.97 11.93 -6.47
C VAL A 336 15.46 11.92 -6.73
N LEU A 337 14.71 12.86 -6.18
CA LEU A 337 13.26 12.98 -6.37
C LEU A 337 12.92 13.39 -7.81
N GLN A 338 13.65 14.34 -8.41
CA GLN A 338 13.49 14.74 -9.82
C GLN A 338 13.79 13.58 -10.77
N LYS A 339 14.92 12.89 -10.56
CA LYS A 339 15.25 11.68 -11.36
C LYS A 339 14.17 10.61 -11.25
N ARG A 340 13.51 10.48 -10.10
CA ARG A 340 12.41 9.53 -9.90
C ARG A 340 11.22 9.82 -10.82
N ILE A 341 10.93 11.10 -11.09
CA ILE A 341 9.87 11.49 -12.05
C ILE A 341 10.23 10.97 -13.45
N GLU A 342 11.46 11.21 -13.89
CA GLU A 342 11.93 10.77 -15.21
C GLU A 342 11.96 9.25 -15.34
N ASP A 343 12.39 8.54 -14.30
CA ASP A 343 12.48 7.08 -14.29
C ASP A 343 11.09 6.40 -14.24
N THR A 344 10.11 7.06 -13.60
CA THR A 344 8.73 6.54 -13.49
C THR A 344 7.88 6.88 -14.71
N PHE A 345 8.10 8.05 -15.30
CA PHE A 345 7.41 8.54 -16.49
C PHE A 345 8.44 8.93 -17.56
N PRO A 346 9.09 7.93 -18.20
CA PRO A 346 10.01 8.19 -19.30
C PRO A 346 9.26 8.84 -20.48
N PRO A 347 9.96 9.54 -21.39
CA PRO A 347 9.34 10.13 -22.58
C PRO A 347 8.50 9.13 -23.38
N LYS A 348 7.43 9.59 -24.05
CA LYS A 348 6.53 8.73 -24.84
C LYS A 348 7.29 7.98 -25.93
N GLU A 349 8.22 8.64 -26.56
CA GLU A 349 9.09 8.07 -27.60
C GLU A 349 9.93 6.89 -27.06
N TYR A 350 10.38 7.00 -25.81
CA TYR A 350 11.07 5.89 -25.15
C TYR A 350 10.13 4.70 -24.88
N ILE A 351 8.89 4.95 -24.49
CA ILE A 351 7.90 3.90 -24.25
C ILE A 351 7.56 3.17 -25.56
N GLN A 352 7.38 3.90 -26.64
CA GLN A 352 7.19 3.37 -27.98
C GLN A 352 8.41 2.54 -28.43
N THR A 353 9.63 3.02 -28.17
CA THR A 353 10.86 2.28 -28.45
C THR A 353 10.96 0.98 -27.64
N VAL A 354 10.54 0.98 -26.37
CA VAL A 354 10.49 -0.25 -25.55
C VAL A 354 9.49 -1.25 -26.14
N TYR A 355 8.33 -0.79 -26.61
CA TYR A 355 7.34 -1.65 -27.27
C TYR A 355 7.89 -2.28 -28.56
N GLU A 356 8.57 -1.52 -29.41
CA GLU A 356 9.26 -2.00 -30.61
C GLU A 356 10.34 -3.03 -30.28
N HIS A 357 11.22 -2.71 -29.32
CA HIS A 357 12.27 -3.61 -28.90
C HIS A 357 11.72 -4.91 -28.28
N LEU A 358 10.56 -4.85 -27.60
CA LEU A 358 9.88 -6.03 -27.09
C LEU A 358 9.44 -6.96 -28.25
N ALA A 359 8.89 -6.38 -29.31
CA ALA A 359 8.50 -7.11 -30.50
C ALA A 359 9.71 -7.72 -31.23
N TYR A 360 10.82 -6.99 -31.35
CA TYR A 360 12.07 -7.54 -31.91
C TYR A 360 12.65 -8.65 -31.05
N PHE A 361 12.60 -8.52 -29.73
CA PHE A 361 13.10 -9.52 -28.81
C PHE A 361 12.41 -10.89 -28.95
N TYR A 362 11.12 -10.87 -29.24
CA TYR A 362 10.30 -12.07 -29.46
C TYR A 362 10.03 -12.38 -30.94
N GLN A 363 10.59 -11.60 -31.88
CA GLN A 363 10.43 -11.77 -33.32
C GLN A 363 8.95 -11.77 -33.75
N ILE A 364 8.13 -10.86 -33.19
CA ILE A 364 6.71 -10.71 -33.50
C ILE A 364 6.58 -9.74 -34.67
N GLY A 365 5.93 -10.17 -35.75
CA GLY A 365 5.61 -9.31 -36.90
C GLY A 365 4.42 -8.38 -36.62
N VAL A 366 4.33 -7.26 -37.34
CA VAL A 366 3.15 -6.39 -37.32
C VAL A 366 1.92 -7.18 -37.79
N GLY A 367 0.79 -7.00 -37.10
CA GLY A 367 -0.45 -7.76 -37.39
C GLY A 367 -0.43 -9.20 -36.87
N SER A 368 0.43 -9.51 -35.89
CA SER A 368 0.46 -10.81 -35.23
C SER A 368 0.78 -10.66 -33.74
N GLY A 369 0.56 -11.69 -32.94
CA GLY A 369 0.96 -11.75 -31.53
C GLY A 369 -0.19 -11.72 -30.54
N ASP A 370 -1.44 -11.54 -30.96
CA ASP A 370 -2.59 -11.54 -30.04
C ASP A 370 -2.61 -12.80 -29.17
N GLY A 371 -2.75 -12.61 -27.86
CA GLY A 371 -2.80 -13.65 -26.85
C GLY A 371 -1.48 -14.37 -26.58
N CYS A 372 -0.41 -14.11 -27.33
CA CYS A 372 0.90 -14.73 -27.11
C CYS A 372 1.51 -14.28 -25.79
N THR A 373 1.98 -15.27 -25.00
CA THR A 373 2.60 -15.05 -23.68
C THR A 373 4.05 -15.50 -23.70
N PHE A 374 4.94 -14.66 -23.20
CA PHE A 374 6.38 -14.88 -23.21
C PHE A 374 6.97 -14.70 -21.82
N GLU A 375 8.01 -15.49 -21.49
CA GLU A 375 8.88 -15.20 -20.34
C GLU A 375 9.73 -13.97 -20.65
N PHE A 376 9.76 -13.03 -19.72
CA PHE A 376 10.46 -11.77 -19.89
C PHE A 376 11.69 -11.64 -18.97
N PRO A 377 12.86 -12.11 -19.39
CA PRO A 377 14.11 -11.90 -18.68
C PRO A 377 14.57 -10.45 -18.83
N ILE A 378 14.10 -9.56 -17.95
CA ILE A 378 14.32 -8.11 -18.03
C ILE A 378 15.82 -7.74 -18.15
N ASP A 379 16.70 -8.44 -17.43
CA ASP A 379 18.14 -8.16 -17.48
C ASP A 379 18.72 -8.43 -18.87
N LYS A 380 18.33 -9.55 -19.51
CA LYS A 380 18.74 -9.89 -20.88
C LYS A 380 18.20 -8.87 -21.88
N PHE A 381 16.91 -8.51 -21.77
CA PHE A 381 16.28 -7.50 -22.61
C PHE A 381 17.02 -6.15 -22.50
N CYS A 382 17.23 -5.69 -21.27
CA CYS A 382 17.91 -4.42 -21.02
C CYS A 382 19.36 -4.41 -21.51
N THR A 383 20.08 -5.53 -21.39
CA THR A 383 21.45 -5.66 -21.91
C THR A 383 21.45 -5.62 -23.44
N THR A 384 20.53 -6.34 -24.09
CA THR A 384 20.43 -6.43 -25.56
C THR A 384 20.16 -5.07 -26.20
N PHE A 385 19.20 -4.32 -25.65
CA PHE A 385 18.74 -3.05 -26.21
C PHE A 385 19.26 -1.81 -25.48
N LYS A 386 20.20 -1.97 -24.54
CA LYS A 386 20.83 -0.88 -23.76
C LYS A 386 19.82 -0.04 -22.98
N HIS A 387 18.80 -0.69 -22.41
CA HIS A 387 17.83 -0.04 -21.53
C HIS A 387 18.28 -0.06 -20.07
N PHE A 388 17.84 0.94 -19.31
CA PHE A 388 17.92 0.89 -17.85
C PHE A 388 16.72 0.12 -17.28
N PRO A 389 16.92 -0.93 -16.45
CA PRO A 389 15.85 -1.81 -15.98
C PRO A 389 14.68 -1.07 -15.32
N ILE A 390 14.95 -0.01 -14.55
CA ILE A 390 13.91 0.80 -13.88
C ILE A 390 13.01 1.49 -14.92
N ARG A 391 13.60 2.14 -15.94
CA ARG A 391 12.85 2.83 -17.00
C ARG A 391 12.12 1.85 -17.91
N ALA A 392 12.74 0.72 -18.24
CA ALA A 392 12.10 -0.33 -19.04
C ALA A 392 10.87 -0.91 -18.30
N SER A 393 10.99 -1.23 -17.02
CA SER A 393 9.89 -1.70 -16.20
C SER A 393 8.75 -0.67 -16.09
N ALA A 394 9.08 0.62 -15.96
CA ALA A 394 8.11 1.71 -15.97
C ALA A 394 7.37 1.80 -17.32
N ALA A 395 8.11 1.72 -18.44
CA ALA A 395 7.52 1.72 -19.78
C ALA A 395 6.56 0.54 -19.98
N LEU A 396 6.94 -0.67 -19.58
CA LEU A 396 6.06 -1.85 -19.63
C LEU A 396 4.79 -1.68 -18.79
N THR A 397 4.92 -1.08 -17.61
CA THR A 397 3.76 -0.78 -16.76
C THR A 397 2.82 0.25 -17.41
N ILE A 398 3.35 1.23 -18.14
CA ILE A 398 2.54 2.21 -18.88
C ILE A 398 1.88 1.54 -20.09
N LEU A 399 2.60 0.69 -20.84
CA LEU A 399 2.05 -0.09 -21.95
C LEU A 399 0.93 -1.05 -21.51
N GLN A 400 1.06 -1.64 -20.32
CA GLN A 400 0.00 -2.45 -19.71
C GLN A 400 -1.26 -1.60 -19.44
N ARG A 401 -1.09 -0.40 -18.89
CA ARG A 401 -2.20 0.53 -18.63
C ARG A 401 -2.85 1.03 -19.92
N ALA A 402 -2.06 1.17 -20.98
CA ALA A 402 -2.55 1.51 -22.32
C ALA A 402 -3.29 0.33 -23.00
N GLY A 403 -3.27 -0.86 -22.39
CA GLY A 403 -3.94 -2.05 -22.93
C GLY A 403 -3.18 -2.76 -24.04
N CYS A 404 -1.93 -2.39 -24.33
CA CYS A 404 -1.11 -3.03 -25.36
C CYS A 404 -0.64 -4.43 -24.93
N ILE A 405 -0.25 -4.56 -23.66
CA ILE A 405 0.30 -5.80 -23.10
C ILE A 405 -0.25 -6.05 -21.69
N ASP A 406 -0.16 -7.29 -21.22
CA ASP A 406 -0.14 -7.62 -19.79
C ASP A 406 1.29 -7.86 -19.36
N TYR A 407 1.71 -7.23 -18.26
CA TYR A 407 3.04 -7.38 -17.68
C TYR A 407 2.95 -7.85 -16.23
N GLU A 408 3.29 -9.11 -16.01
CA GLU A 408 3.27 -9.74 -14.69
C GLU A 408 4.70 -9.86 -14.16
N GLN A 409 5.06 -8.99 -13.23
CA GLN A 409 6.43 -8.93 -12.68
C GLN A 409 6.79 -10.12 -11.79
N ASN A 410 5.83 -10.66 -11.05
CA ASN A 410 6.01 -11.77 -10.12
C ASN A 410 4.90 -12.80 -10.35
N PRO A 411 4.95 -13.58 -11.43
CA PRO A 411 3.97 -14.62 -11.66
C PRO A 411 4.09 -15.64 -10.52
N ASP A 412 3.04 -15.79 -9.73
CA ASP A 412 2.96 -16.85 -8.72
C ASP A 412 2.61 -18.18 -9.40
N THR A 413 3.46 -18.59 -10.35
CA THR A 413 3.30 -19.86 -11.05
C THR A 413 3.83 -20.97 -10.15
N LYS A 414 2.91 -21.62 -9.42
CA LYS A 414 3.23 -22.85 -8.71
C LYS A 414 3.80 -23.88 -9.71
N ALA A 415 4.73 -24.69 -9.25
CA ALA A 415 5.21 -25.84 -10.02
C ALA A 415 4.02 -26.74 -10.40
N ARG A 416 4.08 -27.36 -11.57
CA ARG A 416 3.04 -28.24 -12.08
C ARG A 416 3.64 -29.57 -12.49
N VAL A 417 2.92 -30.65 -12.19
CA VAL A 417 3.30 -32.01 -12.56
C VAL A 417 2.12 -32.70 -13.22
N ARG A 418 2.40 -33.48 -14.26
CA ARG A 418 1.47 -34.44 -14.87
C ARG A 418 2.21 -35.74 -15.13
N PHE A 419 1.63 -36.91 -14.81
CA PHE A 419 2.18 -38.20 -15.21
C PHE A 419 1.95 -38.41 -16.71
N LEU A 420 2.99 -38.89 -17.39
CA LEU A 420 2.97 -39.27 -18.81
C LEU A 420 2.70 -40.75 -19.01
N LEU A 421 3.00 -41.56 -17.98
CA LEU A 421 2.75 -42.98 -17.95
C LEU A 421 1.39 -43.29 -17.34
N ASN A 422 0.78 -44.40 -17.75
CA ASN A 422 -0.41 -44.92 -17.11
C ASN A 422 -0.07 -45.42 -15.69
N ARG A 423 -1.10 -45.57 -14.86
CA ARG A 423 -0.92 -46.07 -13.48
C ARG A 423 -0.29 -47.47 -13.44
N ASP A 424 -0.68 -48.35 -14.34
CA ASP A 424 -0.19 -49.71 -14.42
C ASP A 424 1.26 -49.79 -14.92
N ASP A 425 1.65 -48.92 -15.84
CA ASP A 425 3.03 -48.82 -16.34
C ASP A 425 3.98 -48.25 -15.26
N LEU A 426 3.49 -47.35 -14.41
CA LEU A 426 4.26 -46.78 -13.31
C LEU A 426 4.65 -47.84 -12.25
N TYR A 427 3.74 -48.79 -11.97
CA TYR A 427 4.01 -49.90 -11.03
C TYR A 427 4.98 -50.96 -11.58
N ARG A 428 5.23 -50.97 -12.90
CA ARG A 428 6.15 -51.90 -13.57
C ARG A 428 7.55 -51.31 -13.78
N LEU A 429 7.81 -50.11 -13.30
CA LEU A 429 9.12 -49.47 -13.44
C LEU A 429 10.09 -49.94 -12.36
N ASP A 430 10.89 -50.96 -12.67
CA ASP A 430 12.01 -51.44 -11.82
C ASP A 430 13.22 -50.47 -11.84
N ALA A 431 13.14 -49.35 -12.59
CA ALA A 431 14.27 -48.47 -12.88
C ALA A 431 14.32 -47.19 -12.05
N LEU A 432 13.48 -47.06 -11.02
CA LEU A 432 13.50 -45.88 -10.13
C LEU A 432 14.42 -46.14 -8.94
N SER A 433 15.24 -45.17 -8.58
CA SER A 433 15.98 -45.18 -7.33
C SER A 433 15.03 -44.99 -6.13
N ASP A 434 15.47 -45.41 -4.93
CA ASP A 434 14.66 -45.26 -3.70
C ASP A 434 14.16 -43.80 -3.52
N LYS A 435 15.03 -42.83 -3.75
CA LYS A 435 14.67 -41.40 -3.65
C LYS A 435 13.66 -40.94 -4.70
N GLU A 436 13.76 -41.46 -5.95
CA GLU A 436 12.77 -41.18 -6.99
C GLU A 436 11.42 -41.79 -6.64
N ASN A 437 11.41 -43.01 -6.06
CA ASN A 437 10.20 -43.66 -5.57
C ASN A 437 9.52 -42.85 -4.44
N GLU A 438 10.29 -42.32 -3.50
CA GLU A 438 9.75 -41.47 -2.43
C GLU A 438 9.08 -40.21 -2.98
N VAL A 439 9.71 -39.55 -3.95
CA VAL A 439 9.12 -38.34 -4.61
C VAL A 439 7.86 -38.70 -5.39
N VAL A 440 7.86 -39.83 -6.15
CA VAL A 440 6.67 -40.28 -6.88
C VAL A 440 5.56 -40.66 -5.89
N THR A 441 5.88 -41.32 -4.80
CA THR A 441 4.91 -41.67 -3.75
C THR A 441 4.32 -40.43 -3.08
N ALA A 442 5.15 -39.41 -2.77
CA ALA A 442 4.70 -38.15 -2.22
C ALA A 442 3.74 -37.41 -3.20
N LEU A 443 4.05 -37.44 -4.50
CA LEU A 443 3.16 -36.86 -5.53
C LEU A 443 1.80 -37.58 -5.56
N LEU A 444 1.80 -38.91 -5.61
CA LEU A 444 0.57 -39.71 -5.73
C LEU A 444 -0.31 -39.65 -4.48
N ARG A 445 0.29 -39.56 -3.29
CA ARG A 445 -0.45 -39.48 -2.01
C ARG A 445 -1.12 -38.10 -1.81
N ASN A 446 -0.45 -37.06 -2.22
CA ASN A 446 -0.86 -35.69 -1.82
C ASN A 446 -1.54 -34.89 -2.93
N TYR A 447 -1.46 -35.35 -4.18
CA TYR A 447 -2.01 -34.62 -5.33
C TYR A 447 -2.88 -35.53 -6.20
N GLY A 448 -4.18 -35.22 -6.26
CA GLY A 448 -5.13 -35.95 -7.11
C GLY A 448 -5.12 -35.47 -8.56
N GLY A 449 -5.51 -36.35 -9.50
CA GLY A 449 -5.75 -35.99 -10.90
C GLY A 449 -4.51 -35.86 -11.79
N LEU A 450 -3.31 -36.13 -11.28
CA LEU A 450 -2.04 -35.96 -12.00
C LEU A 450 -1.89 -36.83 -13.26
N PHE A 451 -2.68 -37.87 -13.41
CA PHE A 451 -2.70 -38.73 -14.62
C PHE A 451 -3.56 -38.13 -15.74
N SER A 452 -4.55 -37.32 -15.39
CA SER A 452 -5.49 -36.75 -16.35
C SER A 452 -5.04 -35.39 -16.84
N ASP A 453 -4.55 -34.52 -15.93
CA ASP A 453 -4.14 -33.16 -16.23
C ASP A 453 -3.01 -32.70 -15.29
N TYR A 454 -2.49 -31.49 -15.54
CA TYR A 454 -1.49 -30.88 -14.68
C TYR A 454 -2.05 -30.51 -13.30
N GLY A 455 -1.48 -31.07 -12.25
CA GLY A 455 -1.72 -30.65 -10.88
C GLY A 455 -0.68 -29.63 -10.41
N TYR A 456 -1.13 -28.60 -9.69
CA TYR A 456 -0.21 -27.68 -8.99
C TYR A 456 0.41 -28.38 -7.79
N VAL A 457 1.74 -28.33 -7.71
CA VAL A 457 2.51 -28.97 -6.63
C VAL A 457 3.38 -27.96 -5.89
N ASP A 458 3.65 -28.24 -4.63
CA ASP A 458 4.61 -27.47 -3.82
C ASP A 458 5.87 -28.30 -3.64
N GLU A 459 6.97 -27.85 -4.24
CA GLU A 459 8.26 -28.53 -4.21
C GLU A 459 8.80 -28.69 -2.77
N SER A 460 8.52 -27.73 -1.89
CA SER A 460 8.96 -27.78 -0.50
C SER A 460 8.18 -28.81 0.32
N TYR A 461 6.88 -28.92 0.04
CA TYR A 461 6.03 -29.93 0.66
C TYR A 461 6.39 -31.35 0.21
N ILE A 462 6.65 -31.54 -1.11
CA ILE A 462 7.12 -32.82 -1.64
C ILE A 462 8.46 -33.19 -1.01
N ALA A 463 9.37 -32.24 -0.84
CA ALA A 463 10.66 -32.44 -0.20
C ALA A 463 10.51 -32.94 1.25
N GLN A 464 9.62 -32.31 2.01
CA GLN A 464 9.33 -32.70 3.39
C GLN A 464 8.75 -34.12 3.48
N GLU A 465 7.76 -34.44 2.64
CA GLU A 465 7.10 -35.74 2.59
C GLU A 465 8.07 -36.88 2.13
N ALA A 466 8.98 -36.58 1.23
CA ALA A 466 9.99 -37.50 0.73
C ALA A 466 11.25 -37.59 1.62
N GLY A 467 11.34 -36.80 2.71
CA GLY A 467 12.51 -36.75 3.58
C GLY A 467 13.78 -36.22 2.91
N LEU A 468 13.64 -35.35 1.91
CA LEU A 468 14.72 -34.81 1.10
C LEU A 468 14.83 -33.28 1.25
N ASP A 469 15.98 -32.72 0.86
CA ASP A 469 16.07 -31.28 0.70
C ASP A 469 15.42 -30.82 -0.61
N ARG A 470 15.06 -29.53 -0.66
CA ARG A 470 14.35 -28.93 -1.80
C ARG A 470 15.13 -29.03 -3.12
N ASN A 471 16.46 -28.85 -3.09
CA ASN A 471 17.28 -28.92 -4.30
C ASN A 471 17.37 -30.36 -4.83
N GLN A 472 17.49 -31.33 -3.94
CA GLN A 472 17.47 -32.78 -4.31
C GLN A 472 16.12 -33.13 -4.93
N THR A 473 15.01 -32.72 -4.31
CA THR A 473 13.65 -32.92 -4.85
C THR A 473 13.47 -32.28 -6.22
N TYR A 474 13.93 -31.02 -6.40
CA TYR A 474 13.90 -30.37 -7.70
C TYR A 474 14.67 -31.16 -8.78
N MET A 475 15.90 -31.59 -8.48
CA MET A 475 16.71 -32.38 -9.41
C MET A 475 16.06 -33.72 -9.76
N ILE A 476 15.41 -34.38 -8.79
CA ILE A 476 14.67 -35.62 -9.01
C ILE A 476 13.46 -35.36 -9.92
N LEU A 477 12.67 -34.32 -9.69
CA LEU A 477 11.54 -33.95 -10.57
C LEU A 477 11.99 -33.67 -12.01
N VAL A 478 13.13 -32.99 -12.17
CA VAL A 478 13.74 -32.74 -13.49
C VAL A 478 14.18 -34.06 -14.13
N ASN A 479 14.79 -35.00 -13.37
CA ASN A 479 15.23 -36.29 -13.89
C ASN A 479 14.04 -37.17 -14.27
N LEU A 480 12.99 -37.23 -13.46
CA LEU A 480 11.75 -37.96 -13.78
C LEU A 480 11.10 -37.39 -15.05
N SER A 481 11.18 -36.09 -15.25
CA SER A 481 10.69 -35.42 -16.48
C SER A 481 11.55 -35.79 -17.71
N LYS A 482 12.88 -35.85 -17.56
CA LYS A 482 13.79 -36.34 -18.64
C LYS A 482 13.55 -37.81 -18.98
N LYS A 483 13.26 -38.66 -17.98
CA LYS A 483 12.88 -40.06 -18.16
C LYS A 483 11.47 -40.24 -18.77
N ARG A 484 10.73 -39.14 -19.05
CA ARG A 484 9.34 -39.13 -19.56
C ARG A 484 8.35 -39.91 -18.67
N ILE A 485 8.60 -39.96 -17.38
CA ILE A 485 7.68 -40.51 -16.38
C ILE A 485 6.63 -39.46 -16.02
N ILE A 486 7.09 -38.24 -15.79
CA ILE A 486 6.25 -37.08 -15.54
C ILE A 486 6.58 -35.99 -16.55
N ASN A 487 5.69 -35.03 -16.68
CA ASN A 487 6.01 -33.72 -17.25
C ASN A 487 6.01 -32.72 -16.09
N PHE A 488 7.20 -32.20 -15.76
CA PHE A 488 7.42 -31.25 -14.67
C PHE A 488 7.68 -29.87 -15.23
N ILE A 489 6.83 -28.91 -14.85
CA ILE A 489 7.00 -27.50 -15.11
C ILE A 489 7.36 -26.84 -13.79
N PRO A 490 8.63 -26.43 -13.60
CA PRO A 490 9.09 -25.85 -12.35
C PRO A 490 8.43 -24.51 -12.05
N ARG A 491 8.41 -24.12 -10.79
CA ARG A 491 8.05 -22.77 -10.38
C ARG A 491 9.00 -21.78 -11.04
N LYS A 492 8.46 -20.86 -11.83
CA LYS A 492 9.23 -19.81 -12.48
C LYS A 492 8.92 -18.47 -11.83
N ASN A 493 9.96 -17.74 -11.45
CA ASN A 493 9.89 -16.37 -10.97
C ASN A 493 10.24 -15.36 -12.06
N THR A 494 10.28 -15.80 -13.32
CA THR A 494 10.57 -14.92 -14.45
C THR A 494 9.31 -14.13 -14.78
N PRO A 495 9.36 -12.79 -14.87
CA PRO A 495 8.23 -11.99 -15.32
C PRO A 495 7.63 -12.49 -16.64
N LEU A 496 6.35 -12.26 -16.83
CA LEU A 496 5.64 -12.62 -18.06
C LEU A 496 5.17 -11.37 -18.78
N VAL A 497 5.23 -11.39 -20.11
CA VAL A 497 4.60 -10.40 -20.97
C VAL A 497 3.64 -11.12 -21.91
N ARG A 498 2.40 -10.64 -21.99
CA ARG A 498 1.39 -11.12 -22.93
C ARG A 498 0.87 -9.98 -23.79
N TYR A 499 0.81 -10.18 -25.10
CA TYR A 499 0.17 -9.25 -26.01
C TYR A 499 -1.35 -9.37 -25.90
N ARG A 500 -2.04 -8.23 -25.76
CA ARG A 500 -3.53 -8.17 -25.66
C ARG A 500 -4.21 -8.03 -27.00
N SER A 501 -3.47 -7.67 -28.02
CA SER A 501 -3.90 -7.52 -29.41
C SER A 501 -2.72 -7.80 -30.32
N ASP A 502 -2.97 -7.91 -31.61
CA ASP A 502 -1.91 -7.98 -32.60
C ASP A 502 -0.98 -6.77 -32.50
N ARG A 503 0.30 -7.01 -32.72
CA ARG A 503 1.32 -5.98 -32.73
C ARG A 503 0.99 -4.90 -33.77
N ILE A 504 0.98 -3.66 -33.33
CA ILE A 504 0.99 -2.46 -34.18
C ILE A 504 2.40 -1.90 -34.30
N ASP A 505 2.62 -0.93 -35.17
CA ASP A 505 3.87 -0.17 -35.18
C ASP A 505 4.02 0.62 -33.89
N GLY A 506 5.24 0.73 -33.38
CA GLY A 506 5.48 1.45 -32.14
C GLY A 506 5.06 2.93 -32.18
N ALA A 507 5.19 3.55 -33.36
CA ALA A 507 4.73 4.91 -33.60
C ALA A 507 3.21 5.08 -33.44
N ASP A 508 2.44 4.00 -33.71
CA ASP A 508 0.99 3.98 -33.60
C ASP A 508 0.48 3.66 -32.19
N VAL A 509 1.37 3.37 -31.25
CA VAL A 509 1.00 3.17 -29.84
C VAL A 509 0.49 4.47 -29.23
N ILE A 510 -0.82 4.54 -29.01
CA ILE A 510 -1.48 5.70 -28.40
C ILE A 510 -1.42 5.57 -26.86
N LEU A 511 -0.85 6.58 -26.25
CA LEU A 511 -0.85 6.73 -24.79
C LEU A 511 -1.85 7.83 -24.43
N ASP A 512 -3.04 7.42 -24.04
CA ASP A 512 -4.09 8.35 -23.64
C ASP A 512 -3.64 9.26 -22.49
N ARG A 513 -4.22 10.47 -22.44
CA ARG A 513 -3.92 11.46 -21.41
C ARG A 513 -4.11 10.88 -19.99
N SER A 514 -5.18 10.12 -19.77
CA SER A 514 -5.49 9.45 -18.50
C SER A 514 -4.45 8.38 -18.10
N VAL A 515 -3.72 7.81 -19.06
CA VAL A 515 -2.69 6.78 -18.84
C VAL A 515 -1.35 7.41 -18.53
N TYR A 516 -1.01 8.51 -19.18
CA TYR A 516 0.33 9.10 -19.08
C TYR A 516 0.33 10.49 -18.45
N GLU A 517 -0.25 11.54 -19.11
CA GLU A 517 -0.12 12.92 -18.68
C GLU A 517 -0.73 13.18 -17.31
N ASP A 518 -1.99 12.81 -17.10
CA ASP A 518 -2.70 13.07 -15.85
C ASP A 518 -2.01 12.38 -14.66
N ARG A 519 -1.51 11.17 -14.88
CA ARG A 519 -0.77 10.42 -13.86
C ARG A 519 0.60 11.02 -13.58
N LYS A 520 1.31 11.48 -14.61
CA LYS A 520 2.58 12.19 -14.48
C LYS A 520 2.41 13.49 -13.69
N GLU A 521 1.41 14.28 -14.02
CA GLU A 521 1.09 15.53 -13.32
C GLU A 521 0.82 15.27 -11.83
N GLN A 522 0.02 14.27 -11.50
CA GLN A 522 -0.25 13.88 -10.11
C GLN A 522 1.02 13.39 -9.40
N PHE A 523 1.83 12.60 -10.06
CA PHE A 523 3.09 12.14 -9.48
C PHE A 523 4.05 13.30 -9.21
N VAL A 524 4.16 14.24 -10.15
CA VAL A 524 4.96 15.48 -9.99
C VAL A 524 4.42 16.32 -8.84
N LYS A 525 3.09 16.50 -8.74
CA LYS A 525 2.44 17.24 -7.63
C LYS A 525 2.81 16.62 -6.27
N ARG A 526 2.77 15.28 -6.14
CA ARG A 526 3.16 14.58 -4.90
C ARG A 526 4.64 14.78 -4.56
N ILE A 527 5.52 14.61 -5.53
CA ILE A 527 6.96 14.81 -5.32
C ILE A 527 7.24 16.26 -4.89
N ARG A 528 6.62 17.25 -5.54
CA ARG A 528 6.73 18.66 -5.14
C ARG A 528 6.26 18.89 -3.71
N SER A 529 5.12 18.32 -3.33
CA SER A 529 4.61 18.44 -1.95
C SER A 529 5.60 17.90 -0.91
N VAL A 530 6.33 16.81 -1.22
CA VAL A 530 7.38 16.28 -0.33
C VAL A 530 8.57 17.25 -0.24
N ILE A 531 9.00 17.81 -1.38
CA ILE A 531 10.10 18.78 -1.41
C ILE A 531 9.70 20.03 -0.63
N ASP A 532 8.50 20.57 -0.88
CA ASP A 532 7.98 21.75 -0.20
C ASP A 532 7.86 21.52 1.31
N TYR A 533 7.42 20.33 1.72
CA TYR A 533 7.39 19.93 3.12
C TYR A 533 8.79 19.87 3.75
N ALA A 534 9.75 19.26 3.06
CA ALA A 534 11.11 19.10 3.57
C ALA A 534 11.87 20.43 3.67
N GLN A 535 11.63 21.34 2.71
CA GLN A 535 12.30 22.66 2.65
C GLN A 535 11.56 23.74 3.44
N ASN A 536 10.32 23.49 3.86
CA ASN A 536 9.56 24.46 4.62
C ASN A 536 10.26 24.75 5.97
N GLY A 537 10.51 26.00 6.28
CA GLY A 537 11.02 26.46 7.57
C GLY A 537 10.07 27.42 8.28
N ARG A 538 8.80 27.52 7.84
CA ARG A 538 7.90 28.61 8.20
C ARG A 538 6.56 28.12 8.76
N ILE A 539 5.93 27.17 8.10
CA ILE A 539 4.63 26.62 8.49
C ILE A 539 4.85 25.43 9.42
N CYS A 540 4.12 25.34 10.52
CA CYS A 540 4.14 24.19 11.41
C CYS A 540 4.01 22.88 10.63
N ARG A 541 4.89 21.91 10.88
CA ARG A 541 4.95 20.61 10.18
C ARG A 541 3.63 19.84 10.25
N SER A 542 3.04 19.78 11.45
CA SER A 542 1.74 19.12 11.63
C SER A 542 0.64 19.82 10.82
N ARG A 543 0.57 21.14 10.90
CA ARG A 543 -0.40 21.94 10.16
C ARG A 543 -0.26 21.79 8.65
N GLN A 544 0.97 21.75 8.11
CA GLN A 544 1.20 21.53 6.69
C GLN A 544 0.70 20.15 6.23
N LEU A 545 0.90 19.10 7.03
CA LEU A 545 0.35 17.77 6.75
C LEU A 545 -1.18 17.76 6.81
N LEU A 546 -1.77 18.41 7.82
CA LEU A 546 -3.23 18.50 7.96
C LEU A 546 -3.87 19.27 6.80
N LEU A 547 -3.27 20.39 6.36
CA LEU A 547 -3.68 21.12 5.17
C LEU A 547 -3.64 20.25 3.90
N TYR A 548 -2.59 19.45 3.73
CA TYR A 548 -2.47 18.53 2.60
C TYR A 548 -3.62 17.52 2.55
N PHE A 549 -4.12 17.06 3.70
CA PHE A 549 -5.28 16.17 3.80
C PHE A 549 -6.63 16.91 3.86
N GLY A 550 -6.64 18.22 3.64
CA GLY A 550 -7.86 19.03 3.57
C GLY A 550 -8.40 19.55 4.91
N GLU A 551 -7.61 19.45 6.00
CA GLU A 551 -7.96 20.06 7.29
C GLU A 551 -7.47 21.52 7.34
N LYS A 552 -8.35 22.47 6.99
CA LYS A 552 -8.01 23.90 6.87
C LYS A 552 -7.89 24.61 8.21
N LYS A 553 -8.60 24.16 9.25
CA LYS A 553 -8.64 24.79 10.58
C LYS A 553 -7.81 23.98 11.59
N SER A 554 -6.50 24.14 11.57
CA SER A 554 -5.61 23.50 12.53
C SER A 554 -4.67 24.53 13.15
N ALA A 555 -4.38 24.35 14.45
CA ALA A 555 -3.42 25.18 15.17
C ALA A 555 -1.98 24.66 15.00
N ASP A 556 -1.02 25.51 15.27
CA ASP A 556 0.38 25.10 15.34
C ASP A 556 0.62 24.13 16.49
N CYS A 557 1.43 23.08 16.24
CA CYS A 557 1.58 21.99 17.20
C CYS A 557 2.49 22.32 18.41
N GLY A 558 3.28 23.40 18.35
CA GLY A 558 4.18 23.82 19.41
C GLY A 558 5.39 22.92 19.68
N GLN A 559 5.58 21.82 18.90
CA GLN A 559 6.61 20.81 19.20
C GLN A 559 7.45 20.36 18.00
N CYS A 560 7.15 20.81 16.79
CA CYS A 560 7.95 20.53 15.60
C CYS A 560 9.17 21.47 15.53
N ASP A 561 10.14 21.14 14.66
CA ASP A 561 11.33 21.97 14.43
C ASP A 561 10.99 23.43 14.11
N VAL A 562 9.98 23.66 13.27
CA VAL A 562 9.54 25.00 12.90
C VAL A 562 8.92 25.76 14.08
N CYS A 563 8.02 25.15 14.84
CA CYS A 563 7.42 25.81 16.00
C CYS A 563 8.46 26.16 17.07
N LEU A 564 9.44 25.28 17.30
CA LEU A 564 10.49 25.51 18.29
C LEU A 564 11.48 26.60 17.85
N SER A 565 11.76 26.73 16.55
CA SER A 565 12.60 27.82 16.05
C SER A 565 11.93 29.20 16.11
N HIS A 566 10.59 29.25 16.15
CA HIS A 566 9.82 30.50 16.24
C HIS A 566 9.52 30.94 17.69
N THR A 567 9.76 30.09 18.69
CA THR A 567 9.54 30.46 20.10
C THR A 567 10.55 31.48 20.64
N ASP A 568 11.65 31.69 19.89
CA ASP A 568 12.72 32.64 20.32
C ASP A 568 12.52 34.06 19.76
N THR A 569 11.43 34.34 19.04
CA THR A 569 11.19 35.66 18.46
C THR A 569 9.76 36.17 18.71
N ASP A 570 9.63 37.49 18.93
CA ASP A 570 8.35 38.24 19.06
C ASP A 570 7.41 38.13 17.84
N ASP A 571 7.71 37.24 16.90
CA ASP A 571 7.07 37.12 15.60
C ASP A 571 5.58 36.71 15.65
N SER A 572 5.16 35.98 16.70
CA SER A 572 3.75 35.49 16.76
C SER A 572 2.73 36.63 16.89
N ALA A 573 3.06 37.66 17.66
CA ALA A 573 2.20 38.82 17.81
C ALA A 573 2.17 39.67 16.53
N ILE A 574 3.34 39.80 15.88
CA ILE A 574 3.48 40.55 14.61
C ILE A 574 2.75 39.83 13.48
N ARG A 575 2.84 38.47 13.39
CA ARG A 575 2.09 37.66 12.40
C ARG A 575 0.58 37.84 12.54
N LYS A 576 0.05 37.80 13.77
CA LYS A 576 -1.38 38.04 14.02
C LYS A 576 -1.82 39.45 13.60
N LEU A 577 -0.96 40.42 13.84
CA LEU A 577 -1.20 41.80 13.43
C LEU A 577 -1.26 41.93 11.88
N ILE A 578 -0.27 41.36 11.19
CA ILE A 578 -0.22 41.37 9.71
C ILE A 578 -1.44 40.67 9.12
N ARG A 579 -1.83 39.51 9.65
CA ARG A 579 -3.02 38.77 9.19
C ARG A 579 -4.29 39.60 9.33
N ARG A 580 -4.46 40.27 10.46
CA ARG A 580 -5.60 41.15 10.67
C ARG A 580 -5.58 42.34 9.68
N GLN A 581 -4.43 42.99 9.47
CA GLN A 581 -4.28 44.10 8.53
C GLN A 581 -4.57 43.67 7.09
N LEU A 582 -4.20 42.46 6.67
CA LEU A 582 -4.51 41.91 5.36
C LEU A 582 -6.02 41.70 5.16
N LEU A 583 -6.69 41.14 6.15
CA LEU A 583 -8.13 40.92 6.13
C LEU A 583 -8.89 42.28 6.12
N GLU A 584 -8.42 43.26 6.89
CA GLU A 584 -8.97 44.62 6.88
C GLU A 584 -8.75 45.30 5.53
N LEU A 585 -7.60 45.12 4.88
CA LEU A 585 -7.31 45.66 3.55
C LEU A 585 -8.27 45.10 2.50
N LEU A 586 -8.55 43.81 2.54
CA LEU A 586 -9.38 43.11 1.57
C LEU A 586 -10.88 43.18 1.87
N ALA A 587 -11.27 43.75 3.02
CA ALA A 587 -12.67 43.85 3.43
C ALA A 587 -13.50 44.74 2.50
N ASP A 588 -12.87 45.56 1.65
CA ASP A 588 -13.55 46.39 0.66
C ASP A 588 -13.97 45.63 -0.61
N GLY A 589 -13.62 44.33 -0.71
CA GLY A 589 -13.98 43.46 -1.83
C GLY A 589 -13.25 43.77 -3.15
N LYS A 590 -12.23 44.62 -3.13
CA LYS A 590 -11.47 44.99 -4.34
C LYS A 590 -10.19 44.18 -4.46
N ARG A 591 -9.58 44.24 -5.65
CA ARG A 591 -8.26 43.67 -5.94
C ARG A 591 -7.18 44.62 -5.43
N HIS A 592 -6.31 44.14 -4.53
CA HIS A 592 -5.19 44.90 -4.00
C HIS A 592 -3.87 44.32 -4.51
N HIS A 593 -2.99 45.16 -5.03
CA HIS A 593 -1.68 44.68 -5.47
C HIS A 593 -0.79 44.38 -4.25
N VAL A 594 0.01 43.28 -4.33
CA VAL A 594 0.89 42.85 -3.21
C VAL A 594 1.81 43.96 -2.68
N THR A 595 2.15 44.96 -3.50
CA THR A 595 2.94 46.13 -3.06
C THR A 595 2.22 47.02 -2.07
N GLU A 596 0.89 47.01 -2.00
CA GLU A 596 0.12 47.79 -1.02
C GLU A 596 0.35 47.27 0.40
N VAL A 597 0.60 45.98 0.55
CA VAL A 597 0.94 45.34 1.82
C VAL A 597 2.27 45.88 2.41
N ARG A 598 3.19 46.32 1.55
CA ARG A 598 4.42 47.03 1.96
C ARG A 598 4.17 48.30 2.74
N ARG A 599 3.05 48.96 2.52
CA ARG A 599 2.67 50.18 3.23
C ARG A 599 2.09 49.90 4.62
N LEU A 600 1.61 48.67 4.82
CA LEU A 600 1.00 48.26 6.09
C LEU A 600 2.01 47.75 7.11
N ASN A 601 3.11 47.17 6.65
CA ASN A 601 4.12 46.59 7.54
C ASN A 601 5.55 46.77 6.99
N SER A 602 6.46 47.20 7.84
CA SER A 602 7.88 47.39 7.49
C SER A 602 8.64 46.09 7.30
N ASN A 603 8.15 44.98 7.89
CA ASN A 603 8.76 43.66 7.74
C ASN A 603 8.12 42.94 6.54
N TRP A 604 8.62 43.27 5.33
CA TRP A 604 8.12 42.72 4.08
C TRP A 604 8.27 41.21 3.94
N ASP A 605 9.36 40.65 4.46
CA ASP A 605 9.63 39.20 4.40
C ASP A 605 8.59 38.44 5.21
N LEU A 606 8.32 38.89 6.43
CA LEU A 606 7.28 38.32 7.29
C LEU A 606 5.87 38.51 6.72
N ALA A 607 5.57 39.68 6.13
CA ALA A 607 4.29 39.92 5.50
C ALA A 607 4.08 39.02 4.26
N GLY A 608 5.14 38.78 3.48
CA GLY A 608 5.11 37.85 2.35
C GLY A 608 4.90 36.38 2.79
N GLU A 609 5.34 36.04 4.01
CA GLU A 609 5.11 34.74 4.62
C GLU A 609 3.65 34.57 5.01
N VAL A 610 3.12 35.52 5.76
CA VAL A 610 1.72 35.52 6.21
C VAL A 610 0.76 35.50 5.03
N MET A 611 1.03 36.25 3.97
CA MET A 611 0.24 36.21 2.73
C MET A 611 0.20 34.79 2.13
N ARG A 612 1.34 34.11 2.03
CA ARG A 612 1.40 32.73 1.49
C ARG A 612 0.66 31.74 2.37
N GLU A 613 0.73 31.88 3.69
CA GLU A 613 -0.05 31.08 4.63
C GLU A 613 -1.55 31.27 4.42
N MET A 614 -2.00 32.53 4.34
CA MET A 614 -3.41 32.86 4.15
C MET A 614 -3.95 32.40 2.79
N VAL A 615 -3.12 32.40 1.74
CA VAL A 615 -3.48 31.81 0.43
C VAL A 615 -3.60 30.29 0.52
N LEU A 616 -2.69 29.61 1.21
CA LEU A 616 -2.76 28.17 1.42
C LEU A 616 -3.98 27.75 2.27
N GLU A 617 -4.41 28.61 3.18
CA GLU A 617 -5.58 28.42 4.02
C GLU A 617 -6.89 28.86 3.35
N GLU A 618 -6.78 29.36 2.10
CA GLU A 618 -7.91 29.92 1.33
C GLU A 618 -8.64 31.07 2.08
N GLU A 619 -7.94 31.75 2.97
CA GLU A 619 -8.46 32.96 3.62
C GLU A 619 -8.39 34.19 2.71
N ILE A 620 -7.45 34.18 1.76
CA ILE A 620 -7.31 35.12 0.69
C ILE A 620 -6.98 34.40 -0.62
N LEU A 621 -7.34 35.00 -1.75
CA LEU A 621 -6.95 34.52 -3.07
C LEU A 621 -5.82 35.37 -3.63
N MET A 622 -4.96 34.77 -4.43
CA MET A 622 -3.89 35.46 -5.15
C MET A 622 -3.95 35.14 -6.64
N GLU A 623 -4.23 36.13 -7.44
CA GLU A 623 -4.23 36.07 -8.91
C GLU A 623 -3.06 36.90 -9.46
N GLY A 624 -1.97 36.24 -9.84
CA GLY A 624 -0.73 36.89 -10.24
C GLY A 624 -0.14 37.72 -9.08
N SER A 625 -0.12 39.06 -9.20
CA SER A 625 0.36 39.96 -8.14
C SER A 625 -0.78 40.64 -7.37
N TYR A 626 -2.01 40.16 -7.49
CA TYR A 626 -3.17 40.78 -6.83
C TYR A 626 -3.74 39.82 -5.78
N LEU A 627 -4.13 40.42 -4.65
CA LEU A 627 -4.81 39.74 -3.53
C LEU A 627 -6.30 40.07 -3.61
N LEU A 628 -7.13 39.05 -3.31
CA LEU A 628 -8.59 39.17 -3.31
C LEU A 628 -9.16 38.46 -2.07
N GLN A 629 -10.37 38.85 -1.71
CA GLN A 629 -11.18 38.09 -0.76
C GLN A 629 -11.68 36.79 -1.46
N PRO A 630 -11.75 35.64 -0.79
CA PRO A 630 -12.27 34.39 -1.34
C PRO A 630 -13.70 34.48 -1.84
#